data_3cbf6ebcdf7e978b155db486e4775d98
#
_entry.id   3cbf6ebcdf7e978b155db486e4775d98
#
_cell.length_a   1.000
_cell.length_b   1.000
_cell.length_c   1.000
_cell.angle_alpha   90.00
_cell.angle_beta   90.00
_cell.angle_gamma   90.00
#
_symmetry.space_group_name_H-M   'P 1'
#
loop_
_entity.id
_entity.type
_entity.pdbx_description
1 polymer ?
#
loop_
_entity_poly.entity_id
_entity_poly.type
_entity_poly.pdbx_seq_one_letter_code
_entity_poly.pdbx_strand_id
1 'polypeptide(L)'
;MTFIAWVAVLGAVLLILALTSSYLRWMPVTTSVVCLALGIAIGPGGLGLLQLDIHQAAGWMEHLTEVAVLFSLFVSGLKLRLPLSSRSWRIAFGLAGPVMLLSIAGVGLLLHYGLHMPWGPSLLIGAILAPTDPVLATLVQVSDAKDYDRVRFGLSGEAGLNDGVAFPFVILGLLLTRQGDAPGAWLGDWVVVSLLWAVPAGLLSGYWMGRGLGHLTLHQRIKYADSTVSPNDYLTFALIALAYVVAELIQGYGFLAVFAAALGLRQAEVHSSDHARAPAEHLVQPVVGHQHVDPAQAVHGDVEALQESQVAAGIMLGDMLAFGGLVERAMEVFLVTLLGVVLIAHWDWHALTVGALLFLLIRPLSVLLIPWGRLLDGRQRLLLGWFGIRGIGSLYYLFYALNHDLHPALADASANLTLSVVALSILAHGLSTQPMLARYEHHKKRRRS
;
A
#
# COMPACT_ATOMS: atom_id res chain seq x y z
N MET A 1 29.28 -10.55 -1.56
CA MET A 1 29.65 -9.58 -2.63
C MET A 1 30.33 -8.37 -2.05
N THR A 2 31.20 -7.71 -2.83
CA THR A 2 31.79 -6.42 -2.45
C THR A 2 30.73 -5.31 -2.59
N PHE A 3 30.91 -4.21 -1.87
CA PHE A 3 30.03 -3.03 -1.99
C PHE A 3 29.93 -2.52 -3.44
N ILE A 4 31.07 -2.53 -4.17
CA ILE A 4 31.13 -2.12 -5.58
C ILE A 4 30.22 -3.00 -6.47
N ALA A 5 30.21 -4.30 -6.23
CA ALA A 5 29.37 -5.22 -6.99
C ALA A 5 27.87 -4.97 -6.71
N TRP A 6 27.49 -4.66 -5.48
CA TRP A 6 26.12 -4.27 -5.13
C TRP A 6 25.69 -3.00 -5.87
N VAL A 7 26.53 -1.97 -5.87
CA VAL A 7 26.27 -0.71 -6.58
C VAL A 7 26.16 -0.94 -8.09
N ALA A 8 27.03 -1.77 -8.67
CA ALA A 8 27.00 -2.09 -10.08
C ALA A 8 25.70 -2.83 -10.49
N VAL A 9 25.26 -3.80 -9.71
CA VAL A 9 24.01 -4.53 -9.96
C VAL A 9 22.81 -3.59 -9.85
N LEU A 10 22.74 -2.78 -8.79
CA LEU A 10 21.67 -1.80 -8.62
C LEU A 10 21.62 -0.81 -9.79
N GLY A 11 22.78 -0.26 -10.17
CA GLY A 11 22.88 0.65 -11.31
C GLY A 11 22.44 0.01 -12.62
N ALA A 12 22.83 -1.24 -12.87
CA ALA A 12 22.41 -1.98 -14.05
C ALA A 12 20.89 -2.25 -14.08
N VAL A 13 20.29 -2.64 -12.96
CA VAL A 13 18.85 -2.84 -12.84
C VAL A 13 18.09 -1.53 -13.12
N LEU A 14 18.50 -0.43 -12.48
CA LEU A 14 17.87 0.87 -12.70
C LEU A 14 18.02 1.35 -14.14
N LEU A 15 19.19 1.13 -14.76
CA LEU A 15 19.42 1.48 -16.16
C LEU A 15 18.52 0.66 -17.10
N ILE A 16 18.41 -0.65 -16.90
CA ILE A 16 17.53 -1.51 -17.68
C ILE A 16 16.09 -1.04 -17.55
N LEU A 17 15.62 -0.74 -16.34
CA LEU A 17 14.26 -0.24 -16.11
C LEU A 17 14.03 1.12 -16.78
N ALA A 18 15.00 2.04 -16.70
CA ALA A 18 14.89 3.35 -17.34
C ALA A 18 14.80 3.23 -18.86
N LEU A 19 15.65 2.40 -19.49
CA LEU A 19 15.64 2.18 -20.94
C LEU A 19 14.39 1.43 -21.41
N THR A 20 13.89 0.50 -20.62
CA THR A 20 12.70 -0.31 -20.97
C THR A 20 11.39 0.39 -20.64
N SER A 21 11.39 1.41 -19.79
CA SER A 21 10.17 2.11 -19.35
C SER A 21 9.28 2.61 -20.48
N SER A 22 9.87 3.09 -21.57
CA SER A 22 9.14 3.55 -22.76
C SER A 22 8.44 2.41 -23.51
N TYR A 23 9.04 1.22 -23.54
CA TYR A 23 8.47 0.02 -24.15
C TYR A 23 7.40 -0.63 -23.29
N LEU A 24 7.54 -0.57 -21.94
CA LEU A 24 6.57 -1.13 -21.00
C LEU A 24 5.19 -0.48 -21.13
N ARG A 25 5.09 0.77 -21.59
CA ARG A 25 3.81 1.43 -21.87
C ARG A 25 2.97 0.72 -22.94
N TRP A 26 3.62 0.00 -23.85
CA TRP A 26 2.98 -0.72 -24.96
C TRP A 26 2.72 -2.21 -24.64
N MET A 27 3.36 -2.72 -23.60
CA MET A 27 3.20 -4.11 -23.17
C MET A 27 2.17 -4.20 -22.05
N PRO A 28 1.36 -5.25 -22.00
CA PRO A 28 0.42 -5.49 -20.88
C PRO A 28 1.15 -6.05 -19.65
N VAL A 29 2.31 -5.48 -19.30
CA VAL A 29 3.18 -5.96 -18.21
C VAL A 29 3.50 -4.80 -17.29
N THR A 30 3.36 -5.00 -15.97
CA THR A 30 3.73 -3.99 -14.97
C THR A 30 5.24 -3.97 -14.70
N THR A 31 5.75 -2.84 -14.21
CA THR A 31 7.15 -2.69 -13.77
C THR A 31 7.53 -3.76 -12.75
N SER A 32 6.63 -4.11 -11.83
CA SER A 32 6.85 -5.13 -10.79
C SER A 32 7.16 -6.51 -11.38
N VAL A 33 6.51 -6.91 -12.47
CA VAL A 33 6.81 -8.19 -13.16
C VAL A 33 8.23 -8.18 -13.72
N VAL A 34 8.66 -7.05 -14.29
CA VAL A 34 10.03 -6.91 -14.82
C VAL A 34 11.05 -6.95 -13.69
N CYS A 35 10.79 -6.24 -12.57
CA CYS A 35 11.64 -6.26 -11.39
C CYS A 35 11.78 -7.67 -10.81
N LEU A 36 10.67 -8.42 -10.72
CA LEU A 36 10.68 -9.80 -10.26
C LEU A 36 11.53 -10.70 -11.19
N ALA A 37 11.36 -10.57 -12.51
CA ALA A 37 12.14 -11.32 -13.48
C ALA A 37 13.64 -10.98 -13.43
N LEU A 38 13.98 -9.68 -13.28
CA LEU A 38 15.37 -9.26 -13.09
C LEU A 38 15.96 -9.81 -11.79
N GLY A 39 15.17 -9.79 -10.69
CA GLY A 39 15.59 -10.40 -9.42
C GLY A 39 15.91 -11.90 -9.55
N ILE A 40 15.05 -12.65 -10.23
CA ILE A 40 15.30 -14.10 -10.52
C ILE A 40 16.56 -14.26 -11.38
N ALA A 41 16.75 -13.41 -12.39
CA ALA A 41 17.88 -13.50 -13.28
C ALA A 41 19.24 -13.24 -12.59
N ILE A 42 19.29 -12.28 -11.65
CA ILE A 42 20.51 -11.95 -10.90
C ILE A 42 20.71 -12.81 -9.65
N GLY A 43 19.65 -13.46 -9.18
CA GLY A 43 19.65 -14.35 -8.02
C GLY A 43 20.23 -15.73 -8.26
N PRO A 44 20.15 -16.64 -7.26
CA PRO A 44 20.68 -18.02 -7.34
C PRO A 44 20.03 -18.85 -8.46
N GLY A 45 18.81 -18.51 -8.87
CA GLY A 45 18.11 -19.20 -9.96
C GLY A 45 18.60 -18.82 -11.37
N GLY A 46 19.41 -17.77 -11.50
CA GLY A 46 19.94 -17.28 -12.76
C GLY A 46 21.47 -17.16 -12.74
N LEU A 47 21.97 -15.91 -12.74
CA LEU A 47 23.40 -15.62 -12.80
C LEU A 47 24.15 -15.85 -11.47
N GLY A 48 23.43 -16.01 -10.36
CA GLY A 48 24.02 -16.19 -9.03
C GLY A 48 24.85 -15.00 -8.52
N LEU A 49 24.58 -13.80 -9.06
CA LEU A 49 25.30 -12.58 -8.70
C LEU A 49 24.94 -12.09 -7.29
N LEU A 50 23.68 -12.30 -6.87
CA LEU A 50 23.19 -11.95 -5.55
C LEU A 50 22.71 -13.21 -4.83
N GLN A 51 23.16 -13.36 -3.58
CA GLN A 51 22.68 -14.37 -2.65
C GLN A 51 22.25 -13.67 -1.37
N LEU A 52 21.03 -13.91 -0.95
CA LEU A 52 20.45 -13.34 0.26
C LEU A 52 19.88 -14.46 1.12
N ASP A 53 20.37 -14.55 2.35
CA ASP A 53 19.78 -15.40 3.38
C ASP A 53 18.65 -14.65 4.05
N ILE A 54 17.42 -15.18 3.95
CA ILE A 54 16.21 -14.52 4.42
C ILE A 54 16.20 -14.34 5.94
N HIS A 55 16.77 -15.28 6.70
CA HIS A 55 16.81 -15.21 8.16
C HIS A 55 17.80 -14.15 8.65
N GLN A 56 18.99 -14.06 8.01
CA GLN A 56 19.96 -13.02 8.33
C GLN A 56 19.47 -11.64 7.88
N ALA A 57 18.68 -11.59 6.82
CA ALA A 57 18.14 -10.35 6.29
C ALA A 57 16.86 -9.88 7.01
N ALA A 58 16.19 -10.74 7.77
CA ALA A 58 14.86 -10.48 8.32
C ALA A 58 14.75 -9.13 9.07
N GLY A 59 15.75 -8.80 9.90
CA GLY A 59 15.72 -7.57 10.70
C GLY A 59 15.73 -6.29 9.86
N TRP A 60 16.65 -6.16 8.90
CA TRP A 60 16.67 -4.96 8.05
C TRP A 60 15.58 -4.97 6.98
N MET A 61 15.15 -6.15 6.52
CA MET A 61 14.02 -6.28 5.59
C MET A 61 12.70 -5.86 6.22
N GLU A 62 12.49 -6.18 7.51
CA GLU A 62 11.32 -5.70 8.26
C GLU A 62 11.25 -4.18 8.21
N HIS A 63 12.32 -3.47 8.65
CA HIS A 63 12.32 -2.01 8.68
C HIS A 63 12.22 -1.39 7.28
N LEU A 64 12.85 -2.00 6.28
CA LEU A 64 12.79 -1.48 4.92
C LEU A 64 11.39 -1.62 4.31
N THR A 65 10.75 -2.78 4.50
CA THR A 65 9.37 -3.00 4.05
C THR A 65 8.39 -2.15 4.84
N GLU A 66 8.64 -1.92 6.13
CA GLU A 66 7.86 -1.02 6.97
C GLU A 66 7.88 0.40 6.42
N VAL A 67 9.06 0.97 6.16
CA VAL A 67 9.21 2.30 5.57
C VAL A 67 8.48 2.39 4.22
N ALA A 68 8.61 1.36 3.37
CA ALA A 68 7.92 1.32 2.09
C ALA A 68 6.39 1.37 2.24
N VAL A 69 5.84 0.60 3.17
CA VAL A 69 4.40 0.59 3.48
C VAL A 69 3.95 1.94 4.03
N LEU A 70 4.70 2.55 4.95
CA LEU A 70 4.36 3.87 5.52
C LEU A 70 4.24 4.96 4.44
N PHE A 71 5.21 5.04 3.51
CA PHE A 71 5.15 6.00 2.40
C PHE A 71 3.96 5.73 1.48
N SER A 72 3.71 4.48 1.15
CA SER A 72 2.61 4.10 0.27
C SER A 72 1.24 4.40 0.89
N LEU A 73 1.06 4.11 2.18
CA LEU A 73 -0.15 4.46 2.93
C LEU A 73 -0.38 5.97 2.97
N PHE A 74 0.68 6.74 3.19
CA PHE A 74 0.61 8.20 3.18
C PHE A 74 0.18 8.74 1.81
N VAL A 75 0.84 8.31 0.74
CA VAL A 75 0.49 8.70 -0.64
C VAL A 75 -0.94 8.30 -0.99
N SER A 76 -1.35 7.08 -0.62
CA SER A 76 -2.72 6.60 -0.82
C SER A 76 -3.75 7.47 -0.10
N GLY A 77 -3.48 7.84 1.16
CA GLY A 77 -4.34 8.73 1.94
C GLY A 77 -4.47 10.13 1.32
N LEU A 78 -3.36 10.71 0.84
CA LEU A 78 -3.36 12.01 0.16
C LEU A 78 -4.19 12.04 -1.12
N LYS A 79 -4.31 10.93 -1.84
CA LYS A 79 -5.14 10.84 -3.06
C LYS A 79 -6.64 10.81 -2.77
N LEU A 80 -7.07 10.46 -1.55
CA LEU A 80 -8.48 10.29 -1.19
C LEU A 80 -9.13 11.60 -0.70
N ARG A 81 -9.68 12.37 -1.62
CA ARG A 81 -10.24 13.70 -1.35
C ARG A 81 -11.70 13.70 -0.86
N LEU A 82 -12.46 12.62 -1.08
CA LEU A 82 -13.86 12.57 -0.70
C LEU A 82 -14.04 12.65 0.83
N PRO A 83 -15.03 13.44 1.32
CA PRO A 83 -15.31 13.49 2.75
C PRO A 83 -15.73 12.11 3.29
N LEU A 84 -15.43 11.84 4.55
CA LEU A 84 -15.74 10.56 5.21
C LEU A 84 -17.23 10.19 5.19
N SER A 85 -18.11 11.18 5.04
CA SER A 85 -19.56 10.99 4.87
C SER A 85 -19.95 10.42 3.50
N SER A 86 -19.04 10.41 2.52
CA SER A 86 -19.30 9.88 1.18
C SER A 86 -19.62 8.39 1.19
N ARG A 87 -20.60 7.98 0.36
CA ARG A 87 -20.98 6.58 0.19
C ARG A 87 -19.85 5.70 -0.34
N SER A 88 -18.85 6.27 -1.00
CA SER A 88 -17.67 5.56 -1.51
C SER A 88 -16.83 4.95 -0.38
N TRP A 89 -16.80 5.58 0.80
CA TRP A 89 -16.12 5.05 1.98
C TRP A 89 -16.73 3.71 2.49
N ARG A 90 -18.04 3.49 2.25
CA ARG A 90 -18.65 2.20 2.59
C ARG A 90 -18.05 1.05 1.80
N ILE A 91 -17.56 1.32 0.58
CA ILE A 91 -16.86 0.31 -0.23
C ILE A 91 -15.49 0.03 0.38
N ALA A 92 -14.72 1.07 0.69
CA ALA A 92 -13.40 0.94 1.33
C ALA A 92 -13.47 0.18 2.66
N PHE A 93 -14.37 0.58 3.56
CA PHE A 93 -14.59 -0.12 4.83
C PHE A 93 -15.10 -1.55 4.67
N GLY A 94 -15.95 -1.80 3.68
CA GLY A 94 -16.44 -3.14 3.39
C GLY A 94 -15.35 -4.07 2.87
N LEU A 95 -14.40 -3.54 2.10
CA LEU A 95 -13.26 -4.29 1.59
C LEU A 95 -12.19 -4.49 2.68
N ALA A 96 -11.79 -3.43 3.38
CA ALA A 96 -10.77 -3.49 4.42
C ALA A 96 -11.21 -4.20 5.72
N GLY A 97 -12.51 -4.30 5.98
CA GLY A 97 -13.06 -5.00 7.14
C GLY A 97 -13.58 -6.40 6.76
N PRO A 98 -14.90 -6.56 6.51
CA PRO A 98 -15.51 -7.88 6.36
C PRO A 98 -14.93 -8.71 5.21
N VAL A 99 -14.60 -8.13 4.05
CA VAL A 99 -13.98 -8.89 2.93
C VAL A 99 -12.61 -9.41 3.32
N MET A 100 -11.79 -8.58 3.98
CA MET A 100 -10.48 -8.99 4.47
C MET A 100 -10.60 -10.08 5.52
N LEU A 101 -11.50 -9.94 6.50
CA LEU A 101 -11.72 -10.95 7.54
C LEU A 101 -12.15 -12.30 6.95
N LEU A 102 -13.05 -12.28 5.97
CA LEU A 102 -13.44 -13.49 5.23
C LEU A 102 -12.25 -14.08 4.46
N SER A 103 -11.36 -13.25 3.92
CA SER A 103 -10.17 -13.71 3.23
C SER A 103 -9.16 -14.34 4.20
N ILE A 104 -8.94 -13.75 5.38
CA ILE A 104 -8.11 -14.32 6.46
C ILE A 104 -8.67 -15.70 6.86
N ALA A 105 -9.95 -15.75 7.17
CA ALA A 105 -10.63 -16.99 7.56
C ALA A 105 -10.57 -18.05 6.44
N GLY A 106 -10.83 -17.65 5.19
CA GLY A 106 -10.79 -18.54 4.05
C GLY A 106 -9.42 -19.15 3.79
N VAL A 107 -8.34 -18.35 3.86
CA VAL A 107 -6.97 -18.85 3.74
C VAL A 107 -6.60 -19.70 4.96
N GLY A 108 -6.93 -19.25 6.17
CA GLY A 108 -6.68 -20.03 7.39
C GLY A 108 -7.34 -21.41 7.37
N LEU A 109 -8.61 -21.48 6.96
CA LEU A 109 -9.34 -22.76 6.79
C LEU A 109 -8.69 -23.64 5.69
N LEU A 110 -8.29 -23.04 4.57
CA LEU A 110 -7.61 -23.76 3.51
C LEU A 110 -6.29 -24.38 3.98
N LEU A 111 -5.49 -23.64 4.73
CA LEU A 111 -4.21 -24.12 5.23
C LEU A 111 -4.40 -25.17 6.34
N HIS A 112 -5.35 -24.96 7.24
CA HIS A 112 -5.61 -25.89 8.33
C HIS A 112 -6.17 -27.23 7.81
N TYR A 113 -7.23 -27.22 7.00
CA TYR A 113 -7.87 -28.45 6.51
C TYR A 113 -7.22 -28.99 5.24
N GLY A 114 -6.66 -28.15 4.37
CA GLY A 114 -6.06 -28.57 3.10
C GLY A 114 -4.61 -29.00 3.23
N LEU A 115 -3.81 -28.28 4.02
CA LEU A 115 -2.38 -28.58 4.24
C LEU A 115 -2.08 -29.14 5.64
N HIS A 116 -3.11 -29.39 6.46
CA HIS A 116 -3.00 -29.91 7.83
C HIS A 116 -2.06 -29.10 8.75
N MET A 117 -1.99 -27.77 8.51
CA MET A 117 -1.21 -26.87 9.35
C MET A 117 -1.94 -26.59 10.67
N PRO A 118 -1.22 -26.37 11.80
CA PRO A 118 -1.83 -25.91 13.04
C PRO A 118 -2.59 -24.57 12.87
N TRP A 119 -3.56 -24.28 13.73
CA TRP A 119 -4.38 -23.06 13.61
C TRP A 119 -3.57 -21.77 13.68
N GLY A 120 -2.58 -21.66 14.59
CA GLY A 120 -1.75 -20.47 14.74
C GLY A 120 -1.06 -20.08 13.44
N PRO A 121 -0.22 -20.94 12.84
CA PRO A 121 0.41 -20.65 11.55
C PRO A 121 -0.58 -20.47 10.39
N SER A 122 -1.69 -21.22 10.37
CA SER A 122 -2.72 -21.07 9.34
C SER A 122 -3.38 -19.70 9.37
N LEU A 123 -3.70 -19.19 10.55
CA LEU A 123 -4.25 -17.84 10.74
C LEU A 123 -3.20 -16.77 10.45
N LEU A 124 -1.96 -16.97 10.90
CA LEU A 124 -0.85 -16.06 10.65
C LEU A 124 -0.63 -15.85 9.15
N ILE A 125 -0.48 -16.93 8.37
CA ILE A 125 -0.30 -16.84 6.92
C ILE A 125 -1.56 -16.25 6.26
N GLY A 126 -2.75 -16.59 6.75
CA GLY A 126 -3.99 -15.97 6.30
C GLY A 126 -4.00 -14.46 6.49
N ALA A 127 -3.55 -13.97 7.66
CA ALA A 127 -3.43 -12.54 7.98
C ALA A 127 -2.33 -11.85 7.16
N ILE A 128 -1.21 -12.52 6.88
CA ILE A 128 -0.12 -12.02 6.03
C ILE A 128 -0.58 -11.87 4.57
N LEU A 129 -1.38 -12.82 4.07
CA LEU A 129 -1.80 -12.86 2.66
C LEU A 129 -3.13 -12.16 2.39
N ALA A 130 -3.89 -11.75 3.40
CA ALA A 130 -5.19 -11.10 3.18
C ALA A 130 -5.11 -9.63 2.74
N PRO A 131 -4.21 -8.78 3.24
CA PRO A 131 -4.11 -7.39 2.82
C PRO A 131 -3.74 -7.24 1.35
N THR A 132 -4.25 -6.16 0.74
CA THR A 132 -3.93 -5.77 -0.65
C THR A 132 -2.92 -4.65 -0.65
N ASP A 133 -1.92 -4.75 -1.50
CA ASP A 133 -0.76 -3.86 -1.53
C ASP A 133 -1.05 -2.56 -2.30
N PRO A 134 -0.90 -1.38 -1.69
CA PRO A 134 -1.11 -0.12 -2.38
C PRO A 134 -0.05 0.18 -3.44
N VAL A 135 1.21 -0.23 -3.24
CA VAL A 135 2.32 0.03 -4.16
C VAL A 135 2.09 -0.66 -5.49
N LEU A 136 1.80 -1.96 -5.45
CA LEU A 136 1.60 -2.78 -6.65
C LEU A 136 0.23 -2.55 -7.31
N ALA A 137 -0.73 -1.98 -6.58
CA ALA A 137 -2.08 -1.69 -7.06
C ALA A 137 -2.24 -0.31 -7.71
N THR A 138 -1.18 0.47 -7.88
CA THR A 138 -1.24 1.88 -8.36
C THR A 138 -2.04 2.08 -9.64
N LEU A 139 -2.02 1.12 -10.57
CA LEU A 139 -2.78 1.19 -11.84
C LEU A 139 -4.30 1.13 -11.63
N VAL A 140 -4.77 0.47 -10.59
CA VAL A 140 -6.21 0.27 -10.32
C VAL A 140 -6.73 1.17 -9.21
N GLN A 141 -5.86 1.94 -8.59
CA GLN A 141 -6.18 2.92 -7.57
C GLN A 141 -6.51 4.30 -8.14
N VAL A 142 -6.92 5.19 -7.27
CA VAL A 142 -7.07 6.61 -7.58
C VAL A 142 -5.70 7.16 -7.97
N SER A 143 -5.59 7.62 -9.21
CA SER A 143 -4.37 8.26 -9.72
C SER A 143 -4.34 9.77 -9.46
N ASP A 144 -5.52 10.38 -9.32
CA ASP A 144 -5.75 11.80 -9.22
C ASP A 144 -6.90 12.07 -8.24
N ALA A 145 -6.81 13.10 -7.44
CA ALA A 145 -7.84 13.50 -6.48
C ALA A 145 -9.21 13.87 -7.10
N LYS A 146 -9.30 14.02 -8.44
CA LYS A 146 -10.56 14.13 -9.21
C LYS A 146 -11.17 12.78 -9.59
N ASP A 147 -10.46 11.69 -9.39
CA ASP A 147 -10.98 10.36 -9.74
C ASP A 147 -11.97 9.87 -8.68
N TYR A 148 -13.25 10.03 -8.95
CA TYR A 148 -14.36 9.59 -8.09
C TYR A 148 -14.93 8.23 -8.52
N ASP A 149 -14.18 7.43 -9.29
CA ASP A 149 -14.60 6.09 -9.64
C ASP A 149 -14.70 5.20 -8.39
N ARG A 150 -15.86 4.56 -8.22
CA ARG A 150 -16.15 3.79 -7.01
C ARG A 150 -15.24 2.59 -6.82
N VAL A 151 -14.81 1.95 -7.91
CA VAL A 151 -13.89 0.80 -7.86
C VAL A 151 -12.51 1.28 -7.43
N ARG A 152 -11.98 2.29 -8.10
CA ARG A 152 -10.66 2.85 -7.78
C ARG A 152 -10.62 3.44 -6.37
N PHE A 153 -11.64 4.21 -6.00
CA PHE A 153 -11.75 4.76 -4.65
C PHE A 153 -11.82 3.66 -3.59
N GLY A 154 -12.63 2.63 -3.83
CA GLY A 154 -12.76 1.48 -2.93
C GLY A 154 -11.44 0.75 -2.73
N LEU A 155 -10.72 0.47 -3.82
CA LEU A 155 -9.41 -0.21 -3.77
C LEU A 155 -8.33 0.66 -3.08
N SER A 156 -8.32 1.98 -3.33
CA SER A 156 -7.38 2.88 -2.64
C SER A 156 -7.65 2.98 -1.15
N GLY A 157 -8.92 3.09 -0.76
CA GLY A 157 -9.30 3.13 0.64
C GLY A 157 -9.12 1.77 1.34
N GLU A 158 -9.35 0.67 0.63
CA GLU A 158 -9.01 -0.66 1.13
C GLU A 158 -7.52 -0.76 1.43
N ALA A 159 -6.69 -0.50 0.43
CA ALA A 159 -5.24 -0.63 0.56
C ALA A 159 -4.64 0.27 1.65
N GLY A 160 -5.26 1.43 1.91
CA GLY A 160 -4.84 2.30 3.00
C GLY A 160 -5.26 1.85 4.41
N LEU A 161 -6.33 1.06 4.51
CA LEU A 161 -6.88 0.63 5.80
C LEU A 161 -6.51 -0.80 6.16
N ASN A 162 -6.40 -1.68 5.16
CA ASN A 162 -6.32 -3.12 5.38
C ASN A 162 -5.03 -3.55 6.10
N ASP A 163 -3.90 -2.90 5.82
CA ASP A 163 -2.64 -3.23 6.50
C ASP A 163 -2.79 -3.03 8.02
N GLY A 164 -3.24 -1.87 8.45
CA GLY A 164 -3.45 -1.65 9.88
C GLY A 164 -4.57 -2.48 10.50
N VAL A 165 -5.59 -2.90 9.72
CA VAL A 165 -6.67 -3.76 10.22
C VAL A 165 -6.28 -5.24 10.21
N ALA A 166 -5.35 -5.69 9.35
CA ALA A 166 -4.82 -7.05 9.33
C ALA A 166 -3.82 -7.31 10.46
N PHE A 167 -3.08 -6.29 10.88
CA PHE A 167 -2.01 -6.44 11.87
C PHE A 167 -2.47 -7.08 13.20
N PRO A 168 -3.63 -6.74 13.80
CA PRO A 168 -4.17 -7.48 14.94
C PRO A 168 -4.24 -9.00 14.72
N PHE A 169 -4.57 -9.43 13.50
CA PHE A 169 -4.70 -10.86 13.19
C PHE A 169 -3.34 -11.53 12.95
N VAL A 170 -2.33 -10.78 12.52
CA VAL A 170 -0.93 -11.24 12.52
C VAL A 170 -0.49 -11.52 13.96
N ILE A 171 -0.76 -10.58 14.88
CA ILE A 171 -0.50 -10.75 16.32
C ILE A 171 -1.28 -11.95 16.86
N LEU A 172 -2.55 -12.10 16.51
CA LEU A 172 -3.38 -13.25 16.94
C LEU A 172 -2.77 -14.58 16.45
N GLY A 173 -2.32 -14.66 15.20
CA GLY A 173 -1.67 -15.86 14.66
C GLY A 173 -0.39 -16.21 15.41
N LEU A 174 0.44 -15.22 15.75
CA LEU A 174 1.63 -15.40 16.58
C LEU A 174 1.29 -15.85 18.00
N LEU A 175 0.27 -15.25 18.64
CA LEU A 175 -0.20 -15.64 19.97
C LEU A 175 -0.70 -17.08 19.98
N LEU A 176 -1.52 -17.50 19.01
CA LEU A 176 -2.00 -18.88 18.87
C LEU A 176 -0.82 -19.85 18.65
N THR A 177 0.19 -19.45 17.89
CA THR A 177 1.38 -20.29 17.67
C THR A 177 2.17 -20.51 18.97
N ARG A 178 2.23 -19.49 19.86
CA ARG A 178 2.97 -19.55 21.12
C ARG A 178 2.18 -20.20 22.27
N GLN A 179 0.92 -19.83 22.39
CA GLN A 179 0.06 -20.22 23.53
C GLN A 179 -0.73 -21.50 23.28
N GLY A 180 -0.75 -21.97 22.02
CA GLY A 180 -1.60 -23.08 21.59
C GLY A 180 -3.05 -22.63 21.28
N ASP A 181 -3.84 -23.57 20.77
CA ASP A 181 -5.17 -23.31 20.22
C ASP A 181 -6.26 -23.08 21.30
N ALA A 182 -5.92 -23.29 22.58
CA ALA A 182 -6.88 -23.11 23.66
C ALA A 182 -7.04 -21.61 24.01
N PRO A 183 -8.28 -21.07 24.02
CA PRO A 183 -8.52 -19.70 24.45
C PRO A 183 -8.12 -19.52 25.91
N GLY A 184 -7.27 -18.51 26.17
CA GLY A 184 -6.84 -18.13 27.49
C GLY A 184 -7.17 -16.66 27.81
N ALA A 185 -6.71 -16.14 28.94
CA ALA A 185 -6.89 -14.74 29.34
C ALA A 185 -6.31 -13.77 28.29
N TRP A 186 -5.23 -14.16 27.62
CA TRP A 186 -4.57 -13.41 26.55
C TRP A 186 -5.50 -13.02 25.38
N LEU A 187 -6.57 -13.81 25.14
CA LEU A 187 -7.54 -13.49 24.09
C LEU A 187 -8.36 -12.24 24.44
N GLY A 188 -8.72 -12.08 25.70
CA GLY A 188 -9.38 -10.88 26.19
C GLY A 188 -8.50 -9.63 26.04
N ASP A 189 -7.24 -9.74 26.42
CA ASP A 189 -6.26 -8.67 26.27
C ASP A 189 -6.05 -8.31 24.81
N TRP A 190 -5.94 -9.31 23.93
CA TRP A 190 -5.84 -9.09 22.49
C TRP A 190 -7.07 -8.35 21.94
N VAL A 191 -8.30 -8.73 22.30
CA VAL A 191 -9.51 -8.03 21.86
C VAL A 191 -9.51 -6.58 22.32
N VAL A 192 -9.22 -6.34 23.60
CA VAL A 192 -9.27 -4.99 24.18
C VAL A 192 -8.17 -4.09 23.65
N VAL A 193 -6.92 -4.57 23.66
CA VAL A 193 -5.77 -3.73 23.26
C VAL A 193 -5.63 -3.68 21.75
N SER A 194 -5.60 -4.83 21.07
CA SER A 194 -5.27 -4.86 19.65
C SER A 194 -6.43 -4.46 18.73
N LEU A 195 -7.70 -4.73 19.12
CA LEU A 195 -8.84 -4.36 18.27
C LEU A 195 -9.54 -3.08 18.75
N LEU A 196 -9.95 -3.05 20.05
CA LEU A 196 -10.81 -1.97 20.53
C LEU A 196 -10.04 -0.69 20.84
N TRP A 197 -8.75 -0.78 21.19
CA TRP A 197 -7.92 0.38 21.50
C TRP A 197 -7.01 0.77 20.32
N ALA A 198 -6.14 -0.11 19.85
CA ALA A 198 -5.07 0.23 18.92
C ALA A 198 -5.58 0.75 17.57
N VAL A 199 -6.68 0.19 17.05
CA VAL A 199 -7.28 0.64 15.77
C VAL A 199 -7.84 2.06 15.89
N PRO A 200 -8.75 2.40 16.81
CA PRO A 200 -9.24 3.78 16.93
C PRO A 200 -8.16 4.76 17.37
N ALA A 201 -7.24 4.36 18.25
CA ALA A 201 -6.15 5.22 18.71
C ALA A 201 -5.24 5.66 17.55
N GLY A 202 -4.85 4.71 16.69
CA GLY A 202 -4.08 5.01 15.48
C GLY A 202 -4.83 5.96 14.53
N LEU A 203 -6.07 5.63 14.18
CA LEU A 203 -6.87 6.45 13.26
C LEU A 203 -7.11 7.88 13.79
N LEU A 204 -7.46 8.01 15.06
CA LEU A 204 -7.78 9.32 15.64
C LEU A 204 -6.53 10.19 15.82
N SER A 205 -5.45 9.63 16.39
CA SER A 205 -4.19 10.36 16.59
C SER A 205 -3.62 10.85 15.26
N GLY A 206 -3.56 9.98 14.24
CA GLY A 206 -3.07 10.33 12.91
C GLY A 206 -3.93 11.40 12.25
N TYR A 207 -5.25 11.20 12.21
CA TYR A 207 -6.16 12.17 11.58
C TYR A 207 -6.06 13.58 12.17
N TRP A 208 -6.06 13.70 13.49
CA TRP A 208 -5.95 15.00 14.14
C TRP A 208 -4.58 15.63 13.98
N MET A 209 -3.52 14.82 13.97
CA MET A 209 -2.16 15.31 13.71
C MET A 209 -2.05 15.86 12.28
N GLY A 210 -2.48 15.10 11.28
CA GLY A 210 -2.43 15.52 9.87
C GLY A 210 -3.27 16.77 9.62
N ARG A 211 -4.48 16.84 10.21
CA ARG A 211 -5.34 18.02 10.11
C ARG A 211 -4.73 19.23 10.79
N GLY A 212 -4.17 19.05 12.01
CA GLY A 212 -3.55 20.15 12.77
C GLY A 212 -2.32 20.70 12.09
N LEU A 213 -1.38 19.84 11.67
CA LEU A 213 -0.18 20.23 10.93
C LEU A 213 -0.53 20.84 9.57
N GLY A 214 -1.54 20.32 8.88
CA GLY A 214 -2.01 20.88 7.63
C GLY A 214 -2.49 22.33 7.79
N HIS A 215 -3.34 22.61 8.76
CA HIS A 215 -3.78 23.97 9.05
C HIS A 215 -2.63 24.88 9.47
N LEU A 216 -1.73 24.41 10.33
CA LEU A 216 -0.57 25.18 10.79
C LEU A 216 0.33 25.56 9.60
N THR A 217 0.67 24.59 8.76
CA THR A 217 1.57 24.82 7.61
C THR A 217 0.94 25.76 6.59
N LEU A 218 -0.35 25.58 6.26
CA LEU A 218 -1.05 26.47 5.35
C LEU A 218 -1.13 27.90 5.90
N HIS A 219 -1.43 28.06 7.20
CA HIS A 219 -1.44 29.39 7.84
C HIS A 219 -0.08 30.08 7.79
N GLN A 220 1.01 29.35 8.06
CA GLN A 220 2.35 29.92 8.00
C GLN A 220 2.74 30.33 6.58
N ARG A 221 2.38 29.57 5.56
CA ARG A 221 2.67 29.87 4.15
C ARG A 221 1.96 31.12 3.65
N ILE A 222 0.69 31.27 3.99
CA ILE A 222 -0.07 32.47 3.65
C ILE A 222 0.55 33.71 4.31
N LYS A 223 1.03 33.58 5.56
CA LYS A 223 1.58 34.69 6.32
C LYS A 223 3.02 35.08 5.89
N TYR A 224 3.81 34.12 5.43
CA TYR A 224 5.23 34.29 5.10
C TYR A 224 5.52 33.88 3.66
N ALA A 225 4.79 34.45 2.71
CA ALA A 225 4.85 34.10 1.27
C ALA A 225 6.23 34.32 0.61
N ASP A 226 7.16 34.95 1.30
CA ASP A 226 8.48 35.35 0.79
C ASP A 226 9.55 34.23 0.80
N SER A 227 9.23 33.03 1.30
CA SER A 227 10.17 31.92 1.32
C SER A 227 10.05 31.06 0.05
N THR A 228 10.96 31.28 -0.87
CA THR A 228 11.06 30.62 -2.18
C THR A 228 11.37 29.12 -2.11
N VAL A 229 11.74 28.59 -0.95
CA VAL A 229 12.05 27.16 -0.75
C VAL A 229 11.22 26.64 0.42
N SER A 230 10.14 25.96 0.11
CA SER A 230 9.35 25.26 1.12
C SER A 230 9.76 23.79 1.15
N PRO A 231 10.33 23.27 2.24
CA PRO A 231 10.78 21.88 2.33
C PRO A 231 9.58 20.94 2.57
N ASN A 232 8.74 20.82 1.53
CA ASN A 232 7.56 19.94 1.56
C ASN A 232 7.96 18.47 1.77
N ASP A 233 9.15 18.11 1.30
CA ASP A 233 9.75 16.81 1.51
C ASP A 233 9.98 16.54 3.00
N TYR A 234 10.55 17.51 3.74
CA TYR A 234 10.73 17.40 5.19
C TYR A 234 9.41 17.33 5.93
N LEU A 235 8.38 18.07 5.47
CA LEU A 235 7.05 17.98 6.05
C LEU A 235 6.43 16.59 5.84
N THR A 236 6.65 15.99 4.67
CA THR A 236 6.21 14.62 4.37
C THR A 236 6.87 13.62 5.34
N PHE A 237 8.20 13.65 5.44
CA PHE A 237 8.92 12.79 6.38
C PHE A 237 8.50 13.02 7.83
N ALA A 238 8.41 14.29 8.25
CA ALA A 238 8.05 14.63 9.62
C ALA A 238 6.64 14.15 9.97
N LEU A 239 5.68 14.34 9.07
CA LEU A 239 4.30 13.92 9.33
C LEU A 239 4.18 12.40 9.38
N ILE A 240 4.82 11.66 8.47
CA ILE A 240 4.87 10.19 8.50
C ILE A 240 5.50 9.73 9.82
N ALA A 241 6.71 10.21 10.15
CA ALA A 241 7.45 9.79 11.32
C ALA A 241 6.72 10.12 12.63
N LEU A 242 6.22 11.34 12.77
CA LEU A 242 5.53 11.76 13.99
C LEU A 242 4.19 11.06 14.16
N ALA A 243 3.41 10.88 13.09
CA ALA A 243 2.15 10.15 13.17
C ALA A 243 2.37 8.69 13.59
N TYR A 244 3.40 8.04 13.03
CA TYR A 244 3.81 6.70 13.40
C TYR A 244 4.21 6.64 14.88
N VAL A 245 5.19 7.45 15.29
CA VAL A 245 5.74 7.43 16.66
C VAL A 245 4.68 7.75 17.72
N VAL A 246 3.83 8.77 17.49
CA VAL A 246 2.78 9.12 18.45
C VAL A 246 1.77 7.98 18.60
N ALA A 247 1.40 7.32 17.50
CA ALA A 247 0.51 6.18 17.56
C ALA A 247 1.14 5.02 18.36
N GLU A 248 2.38 4.66 18.09
CA GLU A 248 3.10 3.59 18.81
C GLU A 248 3.23 3.91 20.32
N LEU A 249 3.54 5.17 20.68
CA LEU A 249 3.64 5.58 22.09
C LEU A 249 2.33 5.40 22.88
N ILE A 250 1.17 5.53 22.23
CA ILE A 250 -0.15 5.32 22.83
C ILE A 250 -0.69 3.91 22.59
N GLN A 251 0.16 2.99 22.12
CA GLN A 251 -0.23 1.61 21.76
C GLN A 251 -1.32 1.55 20.67
N GLY A 252 -1.31 2.52 19.75
CA GLY A 252 -2.11 2.53 18.52
C GLY A 252 -1.30 1.99 17.36
N TYR A 253 -1.96 1.66 16.25
CA TYR A 253 -1.25 1.19 15.04
C TYR A 253 -0.72 2.34 14.20
N GLY A 254 0.61 2.41 14.07
CA GLY A 254 1.34 3.42 13.31
C GLY A 254 0.93 3.48 11.84
N PHE A 255 0.68 2.33 11.20
CA PHE A 255 0.19 2.27 9.80
C PHE A 255 -1.14 3.00 9.60
N LEU A 256 -2.11 2.74 10.49
CA LEU A 256 -3.40 3.44 10.46
C LEU A 256 -3.25 4.93 10.73
N ALA A 257 -2.33 5.29 11.62
CA ALA A 257 -2.07 6.68 11.95
C ALA A 257 -1.48 7.45 10.77
N VAL A 258 -0.52 6.88 10.05
CA VAL A 258 0.09 7.50 8.87
C VAL A 258 -0.94 7.68 7.74
N PHE A 259 -1.74 6.66 7.46
CA PHE A 259 -2.84 6.78 6.50
C PHE A 259 -3.86 7.86 6.91
N ALA A 260 -4.28 7.84 8.18
CA ALA A 260 -5.23 8.82 8.72
C ALA A 260 -4.65 10.24 8.78
N ALA A 261 -3.33 10.39 9.00
CA ALA A 261 -2.65 11.68 8.94
C ALA A 261 -2.68 12.28 7.54
N ALA A 262 -2.44 11.47 6.52
CA ALA A 262 -2.60 11.89 5.12
C ALA A 262 -4.03 12.31 4.80
N LEU A 263 -5.05 11.57 5.29
CA LEU A 263 -6.45 11.96 5.15
C LEU A 263 -6.75 13.27 5.89
N GLY A 264 -6.24 13.45 7.10
CA GLY A 264 -6.41 14.67 7.88
C GLY A 264 -5.83 15.89 7.19
N LEU A 265 -4.62 15.76 6.62
CA LEU A 265 -3.96 16.78 5.82
C LEU A 265 -4.78 17.14 4.56
N ARG A 266 -5.29 16.13 3.84
CA ARG A 266 -6.15 16.32 2.67
C ARG A 266 -7.46 17.02 3.04
N GLN A 267 -8.06 16.72 4.18
CA GLN A 267 -9.26 17.41 4.66
C GLN A 267 -8.98 18.86 5.08
N ALA A 268 -7.77 19.18 5.56
CA ALA A 268 -7.34 20.55 5.81
C ALA A 268 -7.28 21.36 4.50
N GLU A 269 -6.77 20.77 3.42
CA GLU A 269 -6.79 21.37 2.07
C GLU A 269 -8.22 21.63 1.60
N VAL A 270 -9.10 20.64 1.66
CA VAL A 270 -10.50 20.79 1.21
C VAL A 270 -11.19 21.91 1.95
N HIS A 271 -10.92 22.07 3.25
CA HIS A 271 -11.50 23.14 4.06
C HIS A 271 -10.93 24.51 3.71
N SER A 272 -9.62 24.63 3.52
CA SER A 272 -8.96 25.88 3.15
C SER A 272 -9.27 26.33 1.71
N SER A 273 -9.63 25.37 0.84
CA SER A 273 -10.05 25.62 -0.55
C SER A 273 -11.54 25.94 -0.70
N ASP A 274 -12.24 26.25 0.39
CA ASP A 274 -13.70 26.55 0.42
C ASP A 274 -14.53 25.48 -0.32
N HIS A 275 -14.17 24.19 -0.15
CA HIS A 275 -14.80 23.04 -0.80
C HIS A 275 -14.77 23.10 -2.34
N ALA A 276 -13.77 23.77 -2.92
CA ALA A 276 -13.61 23.85 -4.38
C ALA A 276 -13.71 22.47 -5.03
N ARG A 277 -14.38 22.38 -6.17
CA ARG A 277 -14.58 21.10 -6.89
C ARG A 277 -13.27 20.55 -7.46
N ALA A 278 -12.30 21.40 -7.76
CA ALA A 278 -10.99 21.00 -8.25
C ALA A 278 -10.02 20.81 -7.08
N PRO A 279 -9.16 19.77 -7.11
CA PRO A 279 -8.05 19.65 -6.19
C PRO A 279 -7.08 20.82 -6.32
N ALA A 280 -6.52 21.29 -5.21
CA ALA A 280 -5.66 22.46 -5.19
C ALA A 280 -4.39 22.27 -6.06
N GLU A 281 -3.84 21.07 -6.10
CA GLU A 281 -2.68 20.73 -6.95
C GLU A 281 -2.91 20.90 -8.46
N HIS A 282 -4.18 20.92 -8.92
CA HIS A 282 -4.51 21.16 -10.32
C HIS A 282 -4.53 22.64 -10.69
N LEU A 283 -4.59 23.54 -9.72
CA LEU A 283 -4.53 24.98 -9.96
C LEU A 283 -3.11 25.45 -10.25
N VAL A 284 -2.14 24.67 -9.76
CA VAL A 284 -0.71 24.98 -9.87
C VAL A 284 -0.05 24.30 -11.07
N GLN A 285 -0.70 23.30 -11.69
CA GLN A 285 -0.17 22.67 -12.89
C GLN A 285 -0.13 23.71 -14.03
N PRO A 286 1.05 24.03 -14.60
CA PRO A 286 1.13 24.95 -15.71
C PRO A 286 0.27 24.44 -16.86
N VAL A 287 -0.44 25.35 -17.50
CA VAL A 287 -1.07 25.11 -18.82
C VAL A 287 0.07 24.86 -19.81
N VAL A 288 0.42 23.58 -19.95
CA VAL A 288 1.62 23.17 -20.68
C VAL A 288 1.37 23.18 -22.16
N GLY A 289 1.95 24.18 -22.84
CA GLY A 289 2.60 23.95 -24.12
C GLY A 289 4.08 23.70 -23.89
N HIS A 290 4.48 22.44 -23.93
CA HIS A 290 5.84 21.94 -24.23
C HIS A 290 7.10 22.43 -23.46
N GLN A 291 7.03 23.07 -22.31
CA GLN A 291 8.20 23.31 -21.48
C GLN A 291 7.94 22.87 -20.04
N HIS A 292 8.82 22.03 -19.49
CA HIS A 292 8.94 21.80 -18.06
C HIS A 292 9.34 23.13 -17.42
N VAL A 293 8.37 23.91 -17.02
CA VAL A 293 8.62 25.05 -16.12
C VAL A 293 8.54 24.47 -14.70
N ASP A 294 9.62 24.62 -13.96
CA ASP A 294 9.65 24.31 -12.54
C ASP A 294 8.48 25.06 -11.88
N PRO A 295 7.58 24.38 -11.15
CA PRO A 295 6.46 25.06 -10.47
C PRO A 295 6.92 26.22 -9.59
N ALA A 296 8.12 26.14 -9.00
CA ALA A 296 8.75 27.23 -8.28
C ALA A 296 9.10 28.43 -9.18
N GLN A 297 9.39 28.23 -10.46
CA GLN A 297 9.70 29.32 -11.39
C GLN A 297 8.46 29.95 -12.03
N ALA A 298 7.38 29.18 -12.21
CA ALA A 298 6.11 29.71 -12.74
C ALA A 298 5.44 30.71 -11.79
N VAL A 299 5.73 30.63 -10.50
CA VAL A 299 5.13 31.46 -9.43
C VAL A 299 5.99 32.68 -9.09
N HIS A 300 7.21 32.81 -9.59
CA HIS A 300 8.12 33.94 -9.31
C HIS A 300 7.62 35.30 -9.85
N GLY A 301 6.51 35.34 -10.58
CA GLY A 301 5.93 36.58 -11.12
C GLY A 301 4.84 37.23 -10.29
N ASP A 302 4.20 36.50 -9.36
CA ASP A 302 3.02 37.03 -8.67
C ASP A 302 2.99 36.59 -7.19
N VAL A 303 3.60 37.39 -6.30
CA VAL A 303 3.64 37.14 -4.85
C VAL A 303 2.23 37.14 -4.25
N GLU A 304 1.28 37.88 -4.84
CA GLU A 304 -0.13 37.91 -4.41
C GLU A 304 -0.82 36.56 -4.69
N ALA A 305 -0.49 35.88 -5.81
CA ALA A 305 -1.05 34.57 -6.11
C ALA A 305 -0.59 33.48 -5.14
N LEU A 306 0.62 33.58 -4.57
CA LEU A 306 1.13 32.68 -3.53
C LEU A 306 0.41 32.82 -2.20
N GLN A 307 -0.21 33.98 -1.94
CA GLN A 307 -0.98 34.22 -0.73
C GLN A 307 -2.40 33.64 -0.79
N GLU A 308 -2.84 33.18 -1.98
CA GLU A 308 -4.09 32.45 -2.06
C GLU A 308 -3.95 31.07 -1.41
N SER A 309 -4.78 30.80 -0.43
CA SER A 309 -4.81 29.54 0.34
C SER A 309 -4.84 28.29 -0.55
N GLN A 310 -5.53 28.38 -1.69
CA GLN A 310 -5.66 27.28 -2.64
C GLN A 310 -4.35 26.98 -3.38
N VAL A 311 -3.61 28.01 -3.79
CA VAL A 311 -2.33 27.88 -4.49
C VAL A 311 -1.26 27.29 -3.54
N ALA A 312 -1.19 27.84 -2.31
CA ALA A 312 -0.26 27.32 -1.30
C ALA A 312 -0.53 25.85 -0.94
N ALA A 313 -1.79 25.46 -0.83
CA ALA A 313 -2.19 24.06 -0.60
C ALA A 313 -1.85 23.17 -1.80
N GLY A 314 -2.05 23.68 -3.02
CA GLY A 314 -1.76 22.96 -4.26
C GLY A 314 -0.29 22.61 -4.44
N ILE A 315 0.60 23.58 -4.20
CA ILE A 315 2.06 23.39 -4.23
C ILE A 315 2.47 22.34 -3.18
N MET A 316 2.02 22.53 -1.94
CA MET A 316 2.33 21.63 -0.86
C MET A 316 1.95 20.18 -1.17
N LEU A 317 0.72 19.94 -1.58
CA LEU A 317 0.23 18.58 -1.85
C LEU A 317 0.84 18.00 -3.12
N GLY A 318 1.07 18.83 -4.16
CA GLY A 318 1.74 18.40 -5.39
C GLY A 318 3.14 17.87 -5.13
N ASP A 319 3.94 18.62 -4.35
CA ASP A 319 5.30 18.23 -3.98
C ASP A 319 5.30 16.97 -3.10
N MET A 320 4.43 16.90 -2.09
CA MET A 320 4.31 15.72 -1.22
C MET A 320 3.92 14.47 -2.00
N LEU A 321 2.99 14.57 -2.95
CA LEU A 321 2.60 13.46 -3.82
C LEU A 321 3.72 13.06 -4.78
N ALA A 322 4.45 14.03 -5.35
CA ALA A 322 5.58 13.76 -6.24
C ALA A 322 6.72 13.06 -5.51
N PHE A 323 7.11 13.60 -4.35
CA PHE A 323 8.15 13.03 -3.50
C PHE A 323 7.77 11.65 -2.97
N GLY A 324 6.59 11.51 -2.35
CA GLY A 324 6.11 10.23 -1.84
C GLY A 324 6.01 9.17 -2.93
N GLY A 325 5.51 9.54 -4.12
CA GLY A 325 5.44 8.64 -5.27
C GLY A 325 6.81 8.26 -5.85
N LEU A 326 7.84 9.10 -5.69
CA LEU A 326 9.22 8.75 -6.05
C LEU A 326 9.76 7.68 -5.10
N VAL A 327 9.60 7.89 -3.78
CA VAL A 327 10.04 6.93 -2.76
C VAL A 327 9.30 5.60 -2.92
N GLU A 328 7.97 5.64 -3.11
CA GLU A 328 7.14 4.46 -3.34
C GLU A 328 7.67 3.61 -4.51
N ARG A 329 7.93 4.22 -5.68
CA ARG A 329 8.48 3.53 -6.86
C ARG A 329 9.88 2.98 -6.63
N ALA A 330 10.75 3.74 -5.93
CA ALA A 330 12.10 3.27 -5.62
C ALA A 330 12.07 2.03 -4.72
N MET A 331 11.20 2.05 -3.70
CA MET A 331 10.99 0.91 -2.80
C MET A 331 10.38 -0.30 -3.53
N GLU A 332 9.40 -0.09 -4.42
CA GLU A 332 8.84 -1.14 -5.27
C GLU A 332 9.92 -1.85 -6.07
N VAL A 333 10.71 -1.09 -6.84
CA VAL A 333 11.79 -1.64 -7.66
C VAL A 333 12.76 -2.46 -6.82
N PHE A 334 13.18 -1.92 -5.69
CA PHE A 334 14.15 -2.56 -4.82
C PHE A 334 13.60 -3.83 -4.19
N LEU A 335 12.45 -3.76 -3.51
CA LEU A 335 11.85 -4.86 -2.77
C LEU A 335 11.36 -6.00 -3.67
N VAL A 336 10.76 -5.68 -4.81
CA VAL A 336 10.30 -6.71 -5.75
C VAL A 336 11.49 -7.40 -6.44
N THR A 337 12.58 -6.66 -6.70
CA THR A 337 13.82 -7.27 -7.20
C THR A 337 14.42 -8.21 -6.15
N LEU A 338 14.47 -7.81 -4.88
CA LEU A 338 14.94 -8.68 -3.79
C LEU A 338 14.05 -9.92 -3.61
N LEU A 339 12.73 -9.77 -3.72
CA LEU A 339 11.82 -10.92 -3.75
C LEU A 339 12.20 -11.91 -4.85
N GLY A 340 12.49 -11.42 -6.06
CA GLY A 340 12.96 -12.27 -7.17
C GLY A 340 14.27 -12.99 -6.87
N VAL A 341 15.21 -12.32 -6.19
CA VAL A 341 16.50 -12.94 -5.79
C VAL A 341 16.31 -14.13 -4.88
N VAL A 342 15.43 -14.04 -3.88
CA VAL A 342 15.22 -15.12 -2.90
C VAL A 342 14.24 -16.19 -3.37
N LEU A 343 13.40 -15.89 -4.35
CA LEU A 343 12.23 -16.69 -4.73
C LEU A 343 12.57 -18.13 -5.07
N ILE A 344 13.60 -18.37 -5.88
CA ILE A 344 13.91 -19.73 -6.37
C ILE A 344 14.39 -20.63 -5.24
N ALA A 345 15.14 -20.08 -4.27
CA ALA A 345 15.60 -20.82 -3.10
C ALA A 345 14.45 -21.13 -2.11
N HIS A 346 13.39 -20.30 -2.12
CA HIS A 346 12.26 -20.37 -1.21
C HIS A 346 10.94 -20.70 -1.92
N TRP A 347 11.01 -21.35 -3.09
CA TRP A 347 9.80 -21.71 -3.83
C TRP A 347 9.03 -22.85 -3.15
N ASP A 348 7.72 -22.64 -2.94
CA ASP A 348 6.80 -23.65 -2.44
C ASP A 348 5.71 -23.95 -3.50
N TRP A 349 5.61 -25.19 -3.94
CA TRP A 349 4.62 -25.61 -4.93
C TRP A 349 3.17 -25.54 -4.44
N HIS A 350 2.94 -25.60 -3.12
CA HIS A 350 1.60 -25.40 -2.55
C HIS A 350 1.07 -23.98 -2.82
N ALA A 351 1.95 -23.02 -3.06
CA ALA A 351 1.59 -21.66 -3.43
C ALA A 351 0.73 -21.58 -4.70
N LEU A 352 0.90 -22.51 -5.65
CA LEU A 352 0.03 -22.57 -6.84
C LEU A 352 -1.42 -22.81 -6.45
N THR A 353 -1.67 -23.77 -5.56
CA THR A 353 -3.02 -24.10 -5.08
C THR A 353 -3.57 -23.01 -4.19
N VAL A 354 -2.77 -22.55 -3.22
CA VAL A 354 -3.18 -21.50 -2.27
C VAL A 354 -3.45 -20.20 -3.02
N GLY A 355 -2.54 -19.79 -3.91
CA GLY A 355 -2.69 -18.59 -4.73
C GLY A 355 -3.90 -18.67 -5.66
N ALA A 356 -4.06 -19.79 -6.38
CA ALA A 356 -5.21 -19.97 -7.25
C ALA A 356 -6.54 -19.89 -6.47
N LEU A 357 -6.65 -20.57 -5.34
CA LEU A 357 -7.86 -20.53 -4.51
C LEU A 357 -8.07 -19.14 -3.87
N LEU A 358 -7.01 -18.47 -3.45
CA LEU A 358 -7.11 -17.10 -2.92
C LEU A 358 -7.61 -16.13 -3.98
N PHE A 359 -7.04 -16.13 -5.19
CA PHE A 359 -7.34 -15.13 -6.22
C PHE A 359 -8.65 -15.43 -6.97
N LEU A 360 -8.95 -16.71 -7.22
CA LEU A 360 -10.10 -17.12 -8.04
C LEU A 360 -11.35 -17.47 -7.23
N LEU A 361 -11.22 -17.84 -5.97
CA LEU A 361 -12.34 -18.30 -5.14
C LEU A 361 -12.50 -17.47 -3.86
N ILE A 362 -11.52 -17.47 -2.95
CA ILE A 362 -11.67 -16.90 -1.60
C ILE A 362 -11.95 -15.40 -1.70
N ARG A 363 -11.11 -14.64 -2.39
CA ARG A 363 -11.26 -13.19 -2.51
C ARG A 363 -12.54 -12.80 -3.29
N PRO A 364 -12.82 -13.35 -4.49
CA PRO A 364 -14.07 -13.05 -5.19
C PRO A 364 -15.31 -13.42 -4.38
N LEU A 365 -15.34 -14.58 -3.74
CA LEU A 365 -16.45 -15.01 -2.91
C LEU A 365 -16.65 -14.08 -1.71
N SER A 366 -15.56 -13.67 -1.04
CA SER A 366 -15.63 -12.70 0.06
C SER A 366 -16.28 -11.39 -0.37
N VAL A 367 -15.92 -10.88 -1.56
CA VAL A 367 -16.57 -9.67 -2.10
C VAL A 367 -18.04 -9.92 -2.44
N LEU A 368 -18.40 -11.07 -3.01
CA LEU A 368 -19.77 -11.37 -3.40
C LEU A 368 -20.70 -11.59 -2.21
N LEU A 369 -20.20 -12.10 -1.10
CA LEU A 369 -20.96 -12.35 0.13
C LEU A 369 -21.39 -11.06 0.85
N ILE A 370 -20.68 -9.96 0.63
CA ILE A 370 -21.04 -8.68 1.25
C ILE A 370 -22.21 -8.01 0.52
N PRO A 371 -23.25 -7.54 1.25
CA PRO A 371 -24.40 -6.89 0.66
C PRO A 371 -24.12 -5.45 0.24
N TRP A 372 -23.57 -5.25 -0.95
CA TRP A 372 -23.25 -3.91 -1.48
C TRP A 372 -24.49 -3.09 -1.90
N GLY A 373 -25.66 -3.69 -1.98
CA GLY A 373 -26.88 -3.03 -2.43
C GLY A 373 -26.73 -2.41 -3.83
N ARG A 374 -27.09 -1.11 -3.94
CA ARG A 374 -26.94 -0.31 -5.18
C ARG A 374 -25.60 0.42 -5.30
N LEU A 375 -24.66 0.17 -4.40
CA LEU A 375 -23.33 0.82 -4.42
C LEU A 375 -22.47 0.32 -5.58
N LEU A 376 -22.55 -1.00 -5.87
CA LEU A 376 -21.72 -1.69 -6.85
C LEU A 376 -22.60 -2.55 -7.77
N ASP A 377 -22.32 -2.49 -9.07
CA ASP A 377 -22.88 -3.42 -10.06
C ASP A 377 -22.10 -4.75 -10.06
N GLY A 378 -22.63 -5.77 -10.74
CA GLY A 378 -22.01 -7.10 -10.76
C GLY A 378 -20.59 -7.10 -11.34
N ARG A 379 -20.31 -6.25 -12.35
CA ARG A 379 -18.96 -6.13 -12.96
C ARG A 379 -17.99 -5.48 -11.99
N GLN A 380 -18.41 -4.45 -11.29
CA GLN A 380 -17.59 -3.78 -10.28
C GLN A 380 -17.23 -4.73 -9.14
N ARG A 381 -18.18 -5.59 -8.70
CA ARG A 381 -17.91 -6.62 -7.69
C ARG A 381 -16.88 -7.64 -8.17
N LEU A 382 -16.95 -8.08 -9.43
CA LEU A 382 -15.97 -8.98 -10.02
C LEU A 382 -14.58 -8.34 -10.09
N LEU A 383 -14.50 -7.08 -10.48
CA LEU A 383 -13.22 -6.33 -10.50
C LEU A 383 -12.62 -6.18 -9.11
N LEU A 384 -13.44 -5.82 -8.10
CA LEU A 384 -13.00 -5.74 -6.71
C LEU A 384 -12.55 -7.09 -6.15
N GLY A 385 -13.22 -8.18 -6.57
CA GLY A 385 -12.82 -9.54 -6.25
C GLY A 385 -11.51 -9.95 -6.88
N TRP A 386 -11.24 -9.50 -8.12
CA TRP A 386 -9.98 -9.80 -8.80
C TRP A 386 -8.82 -8.94 -8.31
N PHE A 387 -8.99 -7.62 -8.21
CA PHE A 387 -7.92 -6.69 -7.87
C PHE A 387 -7.54 -6.73 -6.38
N GLY A 388 -7.16 -7.92 -5.91
CA GLY A 388 -6.61 -8.15 -4.58
C GLY A 388 -5.12 -8.43 -4.63
N ILE A 389 -4.29 -7.49 -5.11
CA ILE A 389 -2.85 -7.67 -5.33
C ILE A 389 -2.13 -7.81 -4.00
N ARG A 390 -1.32 -8.87 -3.83
CA ARG A 390 -0.47 -9.10 -2.65
C ARG A 390 0.96 -8.66 -2.96
N GLY A 391 1.64 -8.04 -1.99
CA GLY A 391 2.95 -7.47 -2.24
C GLY A 391 3.75 -7.11 -1.00
N ILE A 392 4.21 -5.86 -0.93
CA ILE A 392 5.16 -5.37 0.07
C ILE A 392 4.59 -5.45 1.49
N GLY A 393 3.30 -5.16 1.69
CA GLY A 393 2.64 -5.32 2.98
C GLY A 393 2.70 -6.76 3.50
N SER A 394 2.50 -7.76 2.61
CA SER A 394 2.68 -9.18 2.97
C SER A 394 4.13 -9.51 3.32
N LEU A 395 5.12 -8.90 2.63
CA LEU A 395 6.53 -9.06 2.97
C LEU A 395 6.85 -8.47 4.36
N TYR A 396 6.32 -7.29 4.66
CA TYR A 396 6.48 -6.68 5.98
C TYR A 396 5.97 -7.60 7.09
N TYR A 397 4.75 -8.11 6.99
CA TYR A 397 4.19 -9.01 8.00
C TYR A 397 4.94 -10.33 8.12
N LEU A 398 5.46 -10.84 7.00
CA LEU A 398 6.33 -12.00 7.03
C LEU A 398 7.60 -11.73 7.84
N PHE A 399 8.34 -10.64 7.54
CA PHE A 399 9.57 -10.31 8.23
C PHE A 399 9.32 -9.95 9.69
N TYR A 400 8.23 -9.26 9.99
CA TYR A 400 7.77 -9.03 11.35
C TYR A 400 7.59 -10.38 12.10
N ALA A 401 6.89 -11.33 11.50
CA ALA A 401 6.66 -12.63 12.13
C ALA A 401 7.97 -13.44 12.32
N LEU A 402 8.90 -13.37 11.34
CA LEU A 402 10.20 -14.04 11.45
C LEU A 402 11.07 -13.48 12.60
N ASN A 403 10.95 -12.18 12.88
CA ASN A 403 11.69 -11.53 13.97
C ASN A 403 10.99 -11.65 15.35
N HIS A 404 9.74 -12.17 15.38
CA HIS A 404 8.93 -12.28 16.61
C HIS A 404 8.67 -13.74 17.00
N ASP A 405 9.75 -14.48 17.35
CA ASP A 405 9.75 -15.83 17.97
C ASP A 405 8.91 -16.90 17.26
N LEU A 406 8.90 -16.91 15.93
CA LEU A 406 8.33 -18.01 15.18
C LEU A 406 9.28 -19.22 15.22
N HIS A 407 8.73 -20.41 15.53
CA HIS A 407 9.54 -21.64 15.56
C HIS A 407 10.21 -21.89 14.18
N PRO A 408 11.52 -22.25 14.10
CA PRO A 408 12.26 -22.33 12.84
C PRO A 408 11.57 -23.11 11.71
N ALA A 409 11.01 -24.28 12.02
CA ALA A 409 10.30 -25.09 11.01
C ALA A 409 9.04 -24.40 10.44
N LEU A 410 8.36 -23.58 11.26
CA LEU A 410 7.20 -22.79 10.83
C LEU A 410 7.63 -21.51 10.13
N ALA A 411 8.79 -20.95 10.50
CA ALA A 411 9.39 -19.80 9.86
C ALA A 411 9.66 -20.07 8.38
N ASP A 412 10.35 -21.18 8.08
CA ASP A 412 10.67 -21.60 6.70
C ASP A 412 9.38 -21.87 5.89
N ALA A 413 8.43 -22.63 6.45
CA ALA A 413 7.18 -22.93 5.76
C ALA A 413 6.36 -21.66 5.48
N SER A 414 6.28 -20.73 6.45
CA SER A 414 5.57 -19.45 6.29
C SER A 414 6.26 -18.56 5.27
N ALA A 415 7.60 -18.50 5.29
CA ALA A 415 8.39 -17.72 4.35
C ALA A 415 8.22 -18.23 2.93
N ASN A 416 8.45 -19.52 2.71
CA ASN A 416 8.39 -20.14 1.39
C ASN A 416 7.01 -19.98 0.75
N LEU A 417 5.95 -20.26 1.50
CA LEU A 417 4.58 -20.13 1.01
C LEU A 417 4.22 -18.67 0.72
N THR A 418 4.54 -17.75 1.64
CA THR A 418 4.22 -16.31 1.48
C THR A 418 4.94 -15.70 0.27
N LEU A 419 6.27 -15.88 0.17
CA LEU A 419 7.08 -15.36 -0.94
C LEU A 419 6.57 -15.87 -2.28
N SER A 420 6.27 -17.18 -2.36
CA SER A 420 5.74 -17.80 -3.58
C SER A 420 4.37 -17.27 -3.96
N VAL A 421 3.44 -17.11 -3.01
CA VAL A 421 2.09 -16.54 -3.29
C VAL A 421 2.17 -15.07 -3.68
N VAL A 422 3.04 -14.27 -3.05
CA VAL A 422 3.27 -12.87 -3.43
C VAL A 422 3.82 -12.78 -4.86
N ALA A 423 4.80 -13.60 -5.21
CA ALA A 423 5.34 -13.64 -6.57
C ALA A 423 4.27 -14.04 -7.61
N LEU A 424 3.44 -15.05 -7.30
CA LEU A 424 2.29 -15.43 -8.15
C LEU A 424 1.27 -14.29 -8.28
N SER A 425 1.02 -13.54 -7.20
CA SER A 425 0.15 -12.37 -7.23
C SER A 425 0.69 -11.29 -8.16
N ILE A 426 2.00 -10.98 -8.07
CA ILE A 426 2.66 -10.01 -8.96
C ILE A 426 2.51 -10.44 -10.42
N LEU A 427 2.75 -11.71 -10.74
CA LEU A 427 2.63 -12.23 -12.10
C LEU A 427 1.18 -12.19 -12.60
N ALA A 428 0.23 -12.76 -11.84
CA ALA A 428 -1.17 -12.87 -12.25
C ALA A 428 -1.81 -11.48 -12.47
N HIS A 429 -1.64 -10.58 -11.49
CA HIS A 429 -2.24 -9.26 -11.57
C HIS A 429 -1.41 -8.32 -12.47
N GLY A 430 -0.09 -8.42 -12.47
CA GLY A 430 0.78 -7.61 -13.33
C GLY A 430 0.54 -7.82 -14.82
N LEU A 431 0.09 -9.01 -15.23
CA LEU A 431 -0.27 -9.33 -16.62
C LEU A 431 -1.73 -9.03 -16.96
N SER A 432 -2.64 -9.12 -15.96
CA SER A 432 -4.09 -9.00 -16.20
C SER A 432 -4.66 -7.61 -15.96
N THR A 433 -4.00 -6.76 -15.17
CA THR A 433 -4.54 -5.47 -14.73
C THR A 433 -4.84 -4.53 -15.89
N GLN A 434 -3.87 -4.27 -16.76
CA GLN A 434 -4.04 -3.32 -17.87
C GLN A 434 -5.17 -3.72 -18.82
N PRO A 435 -5.24 -4.96 -19.35
CA PRO A 435 -6.32 -5.35 -20.26
C PRO A 435 -7.70 -5.35 -19.57
N MET A 436 -7.78 -5.68 -18.29
CA MET A 436 -9.06 -5.66 -17.56
C MET A 436 -9.53 -4.22 -17.33
N LEU A 437 -8.63 -3.33 -16.94
CA LEU A 437 -8.94 -1.92 -16.73
C LEU A 437 -9.36 -1.22 -18.02
N ALA A 438 -8.66 -1.48 -19.12
CA ALA A 438 -9.02 -0.93 -20.44
C ALA A 438 -10.43 -1.34 -20.87
N ARG A 439 -10.81 -2.61 -20.64
CA ARG A 439 -12.17 -3.10 -20.91
C ARG A 439 -13.21 -2.41 -20.01
N TYR A 440 -12.90 -2.20 -18.75
CA TYR A 440 -13.77 -1.50 -17.80
C TYR A 440 -14.04 -0.05 -18.24
N GLU A 441 -13.00 0.70 -18.58
CA GLU A 441 -13.10 2.09 -19.04
C GLU A 441 -13.86 2.23 -20.34
N HIS A 442 -13.61 1.33 -21.29
CA HIS A 442 -14.34 1.31 -22.56
C HIS A 442 -15.86 1.12 -22.36
N HIS A 443 -16.25 0.22 -21.47
CA HIS A 443 -17.67 0.03 -21.13
C HIS A 443 -18.28 1.23 -20.39
N LYS A 444 -17.50 1.90 -19.53
CA LYS A 444 -17.95 3.09 -18.81
C LYS A 444 -18.23 4.26 -19.78
N LYS A 445 -17.37 4.44 -20.78
CA LYS A 445 -17.57 5.44 -21.85
C LYS A 445 -18.85 5.16 -22.66
N ARG A 446 -19.10 3.91 -23.05
CA ARG A 446 -20.30 3.52 -23.81
C ARG A 446 -21.62 3.70 -23.05
N ARG A 447 -21.62 3.72 -21.73
CA ARG A 447 -22.84 3.96 -20.92
C ARG A 447 -23.11 5.45 -20.69
N ARG A 448 -22.14 6.32 -20.99
CA ARG A 448 -22.28 7.79 -20.85
C ARG A 448 -22.61 8.47 -22.18
N SER A 449 -22.32 7.83 -23.30
CA SER A 449 -22.79 8.20 -24.65
C SER A 449 -24.20 7.61 -24.87
#